data_5518e09a09abc85e1b43e3341a04cb9b
#
_entry.id   5518e09a09abc85e1b43e3341a04cb9b
#
_cell.length_a   1.000
_cell.length_b   1.000
_cell.length_c   1.000
_cell.angle_alpha   90.00
_cell.angle_beta   90.00
_cell.angle_gamma   90.00
#
_symmetry.space_group_name_H-M   'P 1'
#
loop_
_entity.id
_entity.type
_entity.pdbx_description
1 polymer ?
#
loop_
_entity_poly.entity_id
_entity_poly.type
_entity_poly.pdbx_seq_one_letter_code
_entity_poly.pdbx_strand_id
1 'polypeptide(L)'
;MKKIKIGIIIALVLSFSYGITAAKPAPQEIDKVVFIHYPVPQGQGAYWFPAKAPAPTDQNTKYKYSGIHWAVPYVEYLVNPSGAPPESESAINASFDAWQSAPGDIIFEYQGATSISGSVLDYGNVVSWGNITEDYPGAIAVTVVWYYRGIKEIVDVDTIMNSGDPWAVNAGVVDPDAETGNAGYYDVQNIMTHEAGHWLMLGDLYQWDTQKLTMYGYGALDELRKRTLGAGDKLGIDRIY
;
A
#
# COMPACT_ATOMS: atom_id res chain seq x y z
N MET A 1 -17.54 -81.08 40.17
CA MET A 1 -17.00 -80.24 39.07
C MET A 1 -18.11 -79.42 38.55
N LYS A 2 -18.16 -78.10 38.92
CA LYS A 2 -19.20 -77.12 38.46
C LYS A 2 -18.74 -76.47 37.15
N LYS A 3 -19.52 -76.63 36.08
CA LYS A 3 -19.30 -75.95 34.79
C LYS A 3 -19.77 -74.54 34.86
N ILE A 4 -18.87 -73.58 34.72
CA ILE A 4 -19.19 -72.18 34.59
C ILE A 4 -19.53 -71.87 33.10
N LYS A 5 -20.73 -71.41 32.83
CA LYS A 5 -21.11 -70.95 31.51
C LYS A 5 -20.73 -69.44 31.42
N ILE A 6 -19.81 -69.12 30.55
CA ILE A 6 -19.46 -67.74 30.23
C ILE A 6 -20.42 -67.28 29.12
N GLY A 7 -21.29 -66.34 29.45
CA GLY A 7 -22.15 -65.64 28.47
C GLY A 7 -21.39 -64.48 27.86
N ILE A 8 -21.19 -64.51 26.55
CA ILE A 8 -20.63 -63.38 25.78
C ILE A 8 -21.74 -62.40 25.52
N ILE A 9 -21.66 -61.23 26.15
CA ILE A 9 -22.53 -60.08 25.81
C ILE A 9 -21.85 -59.32 24.65
N ILE A 10 -22.44 -59.37 23.44
CA ILE A 10 -22.03 -58.56 22.32
C ILE A 10 -22.74 -57.19 22.49
N ALA A 11 -21.98 -56.18 22.90
CA ALA A 11 -22.46 -54.82 22.90
C ALA A 11 -22.39 -54.27 21.46
N LEU A 12 -23.53 -54.04 20.85
CA LEU A 12 -23.65 -53.42 19.53
C LEU A 12 -23.45 -51.90 19.72
N VAL A 13 -22.25 -51.39 19.40
CA VAL A 13 -21.98 -49.92 19.36
C VAL A 13 -22.53 -49.39 18.05
N LEU A 14 -23.70 -48.75 18.10
CA LEU A 14 -24.20 -47.97 17.00
C LEU A 14 -23.47 -46.61 16.95
N SER A 15 -22.45 -46.49 16.09
CA SER A 15 -21.82 -45.21 15.77
C SER A 15 -22.71 -44.40 14.87
N PHE A 16 -23.36 -43.40 15.44
CA PHE A 16 -24.03 -42.34 14.66
C PHE A 16 -22.97 -41.39 14.11
N SER A 17 -22.60 -41.57 12.85
CA SER A 17 -21.81 -40.59 12.10
C SER A 17 -22.71 -39.43 11.76
N TYR A 18 -22.68 -38.35 12.54
CA TYR A 18 -23.23 -37.07 12.10
C TYR A 18 -22.33 -36.53 10.99
N GLY A 19 -22.76 -36.72 9.76
CA GLY A 19 -22.14 -36.04 8.62
C GLY A 19 -22.40 -34.54 8.72
N ILE A 20 -21.45 -33.81 9.33
CA ILE A 20 -21.41 -32.37 9.20
C ILE A 20 -20.99 -32.09 7.77
N THR A 21 -21.93 -31.88 6.88
CA THR A 21 -21.64 -31.31 5.57
C THR A 21 -21.24 -29.85 5.82
N ALA A 22 -19.94 -29.59 5.89
CA ALA A 22 -19.44 -28.24 5.86
C ALA A 22 -20.00 -27.57 4.60
N ALA A 23 -20.82 -26.54 4.78
CA ALA A 23 -21.31 -25.74 3.67
C ALA A 23 -20.10 -25.25 2.89
N LYS A 24 -20.12 -25.43 1.55
CA LYS A 24 -19.07 -24.90 0.69
C LYS A 24 -19.00 -23.39 0.94
N PRO A 25 -17.84 -22.83 1.29
CA PRO A 25 -17.73 -21.38 1.48
C PRO A 25 -18.27 -20.67 0.24
N ALA A 26 -19.07 -19.63 0.46
CA ALA A 26 -19.55 -18.79 -0.64
C ALA A 26 -18.34 -18.25 -1.41
N PRO A 27 -18.43 -18.10 -2.74
CA PRO A 27 -17.39 -17.45 -3.51
C PRO A 27 -17.10 -16.08 -2.89
N GLN A 28 -15.85 -15.79 -2.61
CA GLN A 28 -15.44 -14.48 -2.09
C GLN A 28 -15.54 -13.46 -3.24
N GLU A 29 -16.37 -12.46 -3.08
CA GLU A 29 -16.51 -11.36 -4.05
C GLU A 29 -15.27 -10.47 -3.93
N ILE A 30 -14.57 -10.25 -5.05
CA ILE A 30 -13.43 -9.34 -5.12
C ILE A 30 -13.94 -7.98 -5.58
N ASP A 31 -13.52 -6.94 -4.87
CA ASP A 31 -13.78 -5.54 -5.18
C ASP A 31 -12.43 -4.80 -5.27
N LYS A 32 -12.42 -3.56 -5.73
CA LYS A 32 -11.19 -2.78 -5.82
C LYS A 32 -11.36 -1.35 -5.32
N VAL A 33 -10.27 -0.80 -4.81
CA VAL A 33 -10.09 0.63 -4.55
C VAL A 33 -9.02 1.16 -5.49
N VAL A 34 -9.22 2.36 -6.02
CA VAL A 34 -8.25 3.07 -6.85
C VAL A 34 -7.86 4.34 -6.12
N PHE A 35 -6.59 4.51 -5.86
CA PHE A 35 -5.99 5.74 -5.35
C PHE A 35 -5.31 6.46 -6.51
N ILE A 36 -5.54 7.77 -6.63
CA ILE A 36 -5.02 8.56 -7.74
C ILE A 36 -4.25 9.74 -7.15
N HIS A 37 -2.95 9.77 -7.38
CA HIS A 37 -2.08 10.82 -6.90
C HIS A 37 -2.01 11.95 -7.92
N TYR A 38 -2.44 13.13 -7.53
CA TYR A 38 -2.42 14.33 -8.36
C TYR A 38 -1.34 15.33 -7.94
N PRO A 39 -0.87 16.17 -8.87
CA PRO A 39 -0.04 17.31 -8.53
C PRO A 39 -0.82 18.33 -7.70
N VAL A 40 -0.11 19.14 -6.94
CA VAL A 40 -0.69 20.31 -6.29
C VAL A 40 -1.39 21.18 -7.34
N PRO A 41 -2.68 21.54 -7.15
CA PRO A 41 -3.41 22.31 -8.11
C PRO A 41 -2.73 23.65 -8.43
N GLN A 42 -2.65 24.01 -9.71
CA GLN A 42 -2.05 25.28 -10.14
C GLN A 42 -2.76 26.48 -9.49
N GLY A 43 -2.01 27.44 -8.98
CA GLY A 43 -2.52 28.61 -8.27
C GLY A 43 -2.79 28.42 -6.78
N GLN A 44 -2.76 27.19 -6.27
CA GLN A 44 -2.60 26.88 -4.86
C GLN A 44 -1.12 26.60 -4.62
N GLY A 45 -0.29 27.64 -4.68
CA GLY A 45 1.11 27.51 -4.29
C GLY A 45 1.19 26.83 -2.92
N ALA A 46 2.30 26.18 -2.60
CA ALA A 46 2.53 25.40 -1.37
C ALA A 46 2.17 26.12 -0.05
N TYR A 47 1.55 27.29 -0.12
CA TYR A 47 1.34 28.25 0.97
C TYR A 47 0.01 29.01 0.91
N TRP A 48 -1.12 28.40 0.47
CA TRP A 48 -2.39 29.02 0.81
C TRP A 48 -2.72 28.79 2.27
N PHE A 49 -2.19 29.66 3.12
CA PHE A 49 -2.46 29.64 4.57
C PHE A 49 -3.79 30.33 4.88
N PRO A 50 -4.77 29.68 5.47
CA PRO A 50 -5.76 30.42 6.24
C PRO A 50 -4.99 31.17 7.33
N ALA A 51 -5.14 32.48 7.37
CA ALA A 51 -4.34 33.40 8.21
C ALA A 51 -4.36 33.10 9.74
N LYS A 52 -4.98 32.01 10.19
CA LYS A 52 -5.09 31.54 11.57
C LYS A 52 -4.91 30.02 11.74
N ALA A 53 -4.58 29.26 10.69
CA ALA A 53 -4.34 27.82 10.84
C ALA A 53 -2.95 27.57 11.44
N PRO A 54 -2.79 26.56 12.31
CA PRO A 54 -1.47 26.13 12.76
C PRO A 54 -0.64 25.68 11.55
N ALA A 55 0.66 25.93 11.57
CA ALA A 55 1.56 25.49 10.51
C ALA A 55 1.53 23.96 10.39
N PRO A 56 1.61 23.40 9.17
CA PRO A 56 1.76 21.98 8.97
C PRO A 56 2.99 21.45 9.71
N THR A 57 2.88 20.26 10.30
CA THR A 57 3.97 19.60 10.99
C THR A 57 3.93 18.11 10.71
N ASP A 58 5.10 17.48 10.68
CA ASP A 58 5.30 16.02 10.61
C ASP A 58 4.81 15.31 11.90
N GLN A 59 4.59 16.07 12.99
CA GLN A 59 4.02 15.59 14.25
C GLN A 59 2.47 15.52 14.22
N ASN A 60 1.81 15.85 13.10
CA ASN A 60 0.38 15.66 12.97
C ASN A 60 0.03 14.17 13.03
N THR A 61 -0.95 13.81 13.87
CA THR A 61 -1.32 12.42 14.14
C THR A 61 -2.50 11.90 13.32
N LYS A 62 -2.96 12.66 12.34
CA LYS A 62 -4.05 12.24 11.46
C LYS A 62 -3.62 11.14 10.50
N TYR A 63 -4.48 10.17 10.35
CA TYR A 63 -4.43 9.16 9.29
C TYR A 63 -5.84 8.77 8.86
N LYS A 64 -5.97 8.09 7.72
CA LYS A 64 -7.25 7.57 7.21
C LYS A 64 -7.08 6.11 6.86
N TYR A 65 -7.95 5.25 7.38
CA TYR A 65 -7.92 3.82 7.18
C TYR A 65 -9.31 3.26 6.91
N SER A 66 -9.43 2.37 5.93
CA SER A 66 -10.72 1.81 5.47
C SER A 66 -11.15 0.54 6.19
N GLY A 67 -10.25 -0.08 6.94
CA GLY A 67 -10.46 -1.40 7.55
C GLY A 67 -10.09 -2.57 6.63
N ILE A 68 -9.56 -2.30 5.44
CA ILE A 68 -9.03 -3.32 4.51
C ILE A 68 -7.53 -3.48 4.81
N HIS A 69 -7.03 -4.72 4.85
CA HIS A 69 -5.64 -5.02 5.24
C HIS A 69 -5.16 -6.34 4.61
N TRP A 70 -3.88 -6.59 4.64
CA TRP A 70 -3.31 -7.90 4.30
C TRP A 70 -3.65 -8.92 5.39
N ALA A 71 -4.02 -10.13 4.99
CA ALA A 71 -4.30 -11.24 5.93
C ALA A 71 -3.09 -11.61 6.79
N VAL A 72 -1.90 -11.45 6.22
CA VAL A 72 -0.61 -11.61 6.89
C VAL A 72 0.26 -10.38 6.61
N PRO A 73 1.07 -9.91 7.57
CA PRO A 73 1.90 -8.73 7.37
C PRO A 73 3.18 -9.05 6.57
N TYR A 74 3.01 -9.69 5.42
CA TYR A 74 4.09 -10.08 4.51
C TYR A 74 3.62 -9.91 3.07
N VAL A 75 4.31 -9.07 2.32
CA VAL A 75 3.92 -8.66 0.97
C VAL A 75 5.11 -8.78 0.03
N GLU A 76 5.04 -9.71 -0.90
CA GLU A 76 6.00 -9.82 -2.00
C GLU A 76 5.66 -8.84 -3.10
N TYR A 77 6.66 -8.28 -3.77
CA TYR A 77 6.45 -7.39 -4.90
C TYR A 77 7.54 -7.50 -5.96
N LEU A 78 7.15 -7.12 -7.16
CA LEU A 78 8.01 -7.05 -8.35
C LEU A 78 8.06 -5.60 -8.86
N VAL A 79 9.11 -5.28 -9.59
CA VAL A 79 9.26 -3.98 -10.25
C VAL A 79 9.47 -4.19 -11.74
N ASN A 80 8.67 -3.52 -12.57
CA ASN A 80 8.96 -3.42 -14.00
C ASN A 80 9.74 -2.12 -14.25
N PRO A 81 11.05 -2.18 -14.54
CA PRO A 81 11.88 -0.99 -14.75
C PRO A 81 11.71 -0.35 -16.13
N SER A 82 10.87 -0.93 -17.00
CA SER A 82 10.68 -0.41 -18.36
C SER A 82 10.03 0.97 -18.34
N GLY A 83 10.71 1.97 -18.87
CA GLY A 83 10.27 3.37 -18.86
C GLY A 83 10.63 4.15 -17.60
N ALA A 84 11.23 3.51 -16.61
CA ALA A 84 11.72 4.14 -15.40
C ALA A 84 13.07 4.87 -15.61
N PRO A 85 13.38 5.92 -14.83
CA PRO A 85 14.73 6.43 -14.79
C PRO A 85 15.71 5.41 -14.16
N PRO A 86 17.01 5.51 -14.45
CA PRO A 86 18.01 4.66 -13.82
C PRO A 86 17.88 4.67 -12.29
N GLU A 87 18.22 3.56 -11.64
CA GLU A 87 18.21 3.38 -10.17
C GLU A 87 16.81 3.40 -9.52
N SER A 88 15.74 3.40 -10.31
CA SER A 88 14.36 3.42 -9.77
C SER A 88 14.04 2.21 -8.87
N GLU A 89 14.55 1.02 -9.17
CA GLU A 89 14.36 -0.16 -8.29
C GLU A 89 14.88 0.10 -6.89
N SER A 90 16.05 0.72 -6.77
CA SER A 90 16.63 1.08 -5.47
C SER A 90 15.79 2.12 -4.73
N ALA A 91 15.26 3.11 -5.46
CA ALA A 91 14.38 4.13 -4.89
C ALA A 91 13.02 3.55 -4.42
N ILE A 92 12.47 2.59 -5.18
CA ILE A 92 11.23 1.88 -4.82
C ILE A 92 11.48 1.02 -3.57
N ASN A 93 12.58 0.26 -3.51
CA ASN A 93 12.91 -0.53 -2.33
C ASN A 93 13.03 0.36 -1.09
N ALA A 94 13.73 1.50 -1.20
CA ALA A 94 13.83 2.48 -0.11
C ALA A 94 12.45 3.05 0.33
N SER A 95 11.48 3.10 -0.57
CA SER A 95 10.11 3.51 -0.25
C SER A 95 9.39 2.49 0.63
N PHE A 96 9.50 1.22 0.32
CA PHE A 96 8.95 0.14 1.14
C PHE A 96 9.70 -0.01 2.47
N ASP A 97 11.03 0.16 2.47
CA ASP A 97 11.86 0.14 3.68
C ASP A 97 11.44 1.25 4.67
N ALA A 98 11.02 2.42 4.18
CA ALA A 98 10.51 3.49 5.03
C ALA A 98 9.29 3.03 5.85
N TRP A 99 8.34 2.32 5.24
CA TRP A 99 7.18 1.76 5.93
C TRP A 99 7.54 0.57 6.82
N GLN A 100 8.42 -0.31 6.37
CA GLN A 100 8.87 -1.47 7.15
C GLN A 100 9.66 -1.07 8.40
N SER A 101 10.32 0.10 8.39
CA SER A 101 11.04 0.65 9.55
C SER A 101 10.14 1.35 10.56
N ALA A 102 8.87 1.57 10.24
CA ALA A 102 7.89 2.18 11.13
C ALA A 102 7.36 1.17 12.18
N PRO A 103 6.68 1.64 13.24
CA PRO A 103 5.91 0.74 14.11
C PRO A 103 4.89 -0.07 13.29
N GLY A 104 4.73 -1.35 13.61
CA GLY A 104 3.96 -2.33 12.83
C GLY A 104 4.87 -3.43 12.30
N ASP A 105 4.34 -4.64 12.18
CA ASP A 105 5.13 -5.84 11.85
C ASP A 105 5.08 -6.17 10.35
N ILE A 106 4.77 -5.21 9.47
CA ILE A 106 4.70 -5.43 8.02
C ILE A 106 6.08 -5.65 7.42
N ILE A 107 6.19 -6.62 6.52
CA ILE A 107 7.39 -6.94 5.75
C ILE A 107 7.05 -6.82 4.27
N PHE A 108 7.84 -6.05 3.54
CA PHE A 108 7.83 -6.00 2.08
C PHE A 108 9.06 -6.70 1.54
N GLU A 109 8.88 -7.69 0.66
CA GLU A 109 9.99 -8.45 0.09
C GLU A 109 10.06 -8.26 -1.43
N TYR A 110 11.15 -7.68 -1.89
CA TYR A 110 11.42 -7.49 -3.31
C TYR A 110 11.79 -8.82 -3.97
N GLN A 111 11.03 -9.24 -4.96
CA GLN A 111 11.21 -10.52 -5.67
C GLN A 111 11.95 -10.36 -7.02
N GLY A 112 12.38 -9.15 -7.36
CA GLY A 112 13.15 -8.89 -8.57
C GLY A 112 12.38 -8.14 -9.66
N ALA A 113 13.02 -8.01 -10.83
CA ALA A 113 12.44 -7.33 -11.96
C ALA A 113 11.44 -8.23 -12.71
N THR A 114 10.43 -7.59 -13.32
CA THR A 114 9.42 -8.25 -14.17
C THR A 114 9.17 -7.49 -15.46
N SER A 115 8.46 -8.08 -16.40
CA SER A 115 7.89 -7.41 -17.57
C SER A 115 6.39 -7.13 -17.45
N ILE A 116 5.76 -7.52 -16.33
CA ILE A 116 4.35 -7.24 -16.06
C ILE A 116 4.19 -5.73 -15.88
N SER A 117 3.14 -5.15 -16.43
CA SER A 117 2.85 -3.72 -16.36
C SER A 117 1.35 -3.45 -16.35
N GLY A 118 0.98 -2.28 -15.87
CA GLY A 118 -0.41 -1.90 -15.70
C GLY A 118 -0.99 -2.44 -14.40
N SER A 119 -2.31 -2.39 -14.28
CA SER A 119 -3.02 -2.92 -13.12
C SER A 119 -3.98 -4.03 -13.54
N VAL A 120 -3.65 -5.25 -13.16
CA VAL A 120 -4.39 -6.46 -13.53
C VAL A 120 -4.52 -7.36 -12.33
N LEU A 121 -5.72 -7.78 -11.99
CA LEU A 121 -5.92 -8.76 -10.92
C LEU A 121 -5.32 -10.11 -11.31
N ASP A 122 -4.08 -10.37 -10.89
CA ASP A 122 -3.35 -11.61 -11.16
C ASP A 122 -2.67 -12.19 -9.90
N TYR A 123 -2.90 -11.56 -8.75
CA TYR A 123 -2.33 -11.89 -7.43
C TYR A 123 -0.81 -11.65 -7.36
N GLY A 124 -0.29 -10.80 -8.24
CA GLY A 124 1.12 -10.43 -8.32
C GLY A 124 1.29 -8.92 -8.15
N ASN A 125 1.78 -8.50 -7.00
CA ASN A 125 1.93 -7.08 -6.69
C ASN A 125 3.06 -6.44 -7.51
N VAL A 126 2.76 -5.41 -8.30
CA VAL A 126 3.73 -4.82 -9.23
C VAL A 126 3.79 -3.31 -9.13
N VAL A 127 5.01 -2.77 -9.15
CA VAL A 127 5.28 -1.35 -9.44
C VAL A 127 5.78 -1.23 -10.88
N SER A 128 5.12 -0.42 -11.70
CA SER A 128 5.45 -0.27 -13.11
C SER A 128 5.34 1.18 -13.58
N TRP A 129 5.85 1.49 -14.77
CA TRP A 129 5.62 2.74 -15.48
C TRP A 129 4.70 2.52 -16.66
N GLY A 130 3.75 3.45 -16.87
CA GLY A 130 2.82 3.40 -17.98
C GLY A 130 2.19 4.76 -18.27
N ASN A 131 1.74 4.96 -19.50
CA ASN A 131 0.95 6.16 -19.81
C ASN A 131 -0.47 5.96 -19.27
N ILE A 132 -0.80 6.67 -18.19
CA ILE A 132 -2.12 6.62 -17.54
C ILE A 132 -2.97 7.86 -17.86
N THR A 133 -2.52 8.73 -18.75
CA THR A 133 -3.15 10.04 -19.01
C THR A 133 -4.56 9.92 -19.61
N GLU A 134 -4.84 8.86 -20.35
CA GLU A 134 -6.16 8.64 -20.95
C GLU A 134 -7.19 8.26 -19.88
N ASP A 135 -6.84 7.35 -18.96
CA ASP A 135 -7.72 6.87 -17.91
C ASP A 135 -7.78 7.82 -16.70
N TYR A 136 -6.64 8.46 -16.37
CA TYR A 136 -6.48 9.34 -15.21
C TYR A 136 -5.77 10.64 -15.61
N PRO A 137 -6.46 11.57 -16.28
CA PRO A 137 -5.85 12.80 -16.80
C PRO A 137 -5.19 13.64 -15.70
N GLY A 138 -3.89 13.90 -15.86
CA GLY A 138 -3.09 14.71 -14.93
C GLY A 138 -2.63 14.01 -13.66
N ALA A 139 -2.86 12.69 -13.52
CA ALA A 139 -2.33 11.92 -12.40
C ALA A 139 -0.83 11.68 -12.54
N ILE A 140 -0.10 11.76 -11.43
CA ILE A 140 1.32 11.42 -11.29
C ILE A 140 1.50 9.90 -11.18
N ALA A 141 0.66 9.25 -10.39
CA ALA A 141 0.63 7.82 -10.17
C ALA A 141 -0.77 7.34 -9.82
N VAL A 142 -0.99 6.04 -9.98
CA VAL A 142 -2.23 5.36 -9.58
C VAL A 142 -1.88 4.06 -8.88
N THR A 143 -2.47 3.82 -7.71
CA THR A 143 -2.41 2.54 -7.01
C THR A 143 -3.80 1.89 -7.01
N VAL A 144 -3.87 0.65 -7.48
CA VAL A 144 -5.09 -0.16 -7.50
C VAL A 144 -4.94 -1.31 -6.52
N VAL A 145 -5.89 -1.42 -5.61
CA VAL A 145 -5.91 -2.47 -4.56
C VAL A 145 -7.14 -3.33 -4.76
N TRP A 146 -6.96 -4.63 -5.00
CA TRP A 146 -8.05 -5.60 -5.00
C TRP A 146 -8.13 -6.31 -3.66
N TYR A 147 -9.34 -6.57 -3.21
CA TYR A 147 -9.56 -7.17 -1.90
C TYR A 147 -10.84 -8.02 -1.87
N TYR A 148 -10.87 -9.02 -1.00
CA TYR A 148 -12.08 -9.75 -0.70
C TYR A 148 -13.05 -8.89 0.10
N ARG A 149 -14.19 -8.55 -0.48
CA ARG A 149 -15.19 -7.64 0.10
C ARG A 149 -15.70 -8.11 1.47
N GLY A 150 -15.95 -9.41 1.62
CA GLY A 150 -16.58 -9.98 2.83
C GLY A 150 -15.68 -9.96 4.06
N ILE A 151 -14.39 -10.19 3.87
CA ILE A 151 -13.40 -10.28 4.95
C ILE A 151 -12.43 -9.11 4.98
N LYS A 152 -12.49 -8.21 3.97
CA LYS A 152 -11.63 -7.03 3.83
C LYS A 152 -10.14 -7.34 3.77
N GLU A 153 -9.77 -8.44 3.16
CA GLU A 153 -8.39 -8.85 2.96
C GLU A 153 -7.90 -8.48 1.56
N ILE A 154 -6.76 -7.81 1.49
CA ILE A 154 -6.08 -7.46 0.24
C ILE A 154 -5.58 -8.74 -0.41
N VAL A 155 -5.69 -8.81 -1.73
CA VAL A 155 -5.25 -9.97 -2.52
C VAL A 155 -4.27 -9.60 -3.63
N ASP A 156 -4.26 -8.30 -4.03
CA ASP A 156 -3.43 -7.83 -5.13
C ASP A 156 -3.30 -6.31 -5.07
N VAL A 157 -2.12 -5.78 -5.35
CA VAL A 157 -1.88 -4.34 -5.42
C VAL A 157 -0.91 -4.01 -6.54
N ASP A 158 -1.33 -3.13 -7.45
CA ASP A 158 -0.46 -2.58 -8.48
C ASP A 158 -0.35 -1.06 -8.37
N THR A 159 0.86 -0.56 -8.58
CA THR A 159 1.12 0.86 -8.75
C THR A 159 1.65 1.15 -10.14
N ILE A 160 1.07 2.15 -10.81
CA ILE A 160 1.53 2.64 -12.10
C ILE A 160 1.98 4.08 -11.94
N MET A 161 3.27 4.31 -12.14
CA MET A 161 3.89 5.64 -12.23
C MET A 161 3.66 6.19 -13.64
N ASN A 162 3.21 7.44 -13.79
CA ASN A 162 2.91 8.00 -15.11
C ASN A 162 4.18 8.24 -15.93
N SER A 163 4.40 7.44 -16.97
CA SER A 163 5.57 7.55 -17.83
C SER A 163 5.61 8.85 -18.67
N GLY A 164 4.52 9.62 -18.70
CA GLY A 164 4.45 10.91 -19.35
C GLY A 164 5.02 12.06 -18.53
N ASP A 165 5.28 11.85 -17.24
CA ASP A 165 5.82 12.85 -16.33
C ASP A 165 7.36 12.80 -16.27
N PRO A 166 8.02 13.91 -15.86
CA PRO A 166 9.46 13.96 -15.65
C PRO A 166 9.82 13.30 -14.31
N TRP A 167 10.58 12.22 -14.35
CA TRP A 167 11.02 11.47 -13.19
C TRP A 167 12.53 11.54 -12.96
N ALA A 168 12.94 11.59 -11.69
CA ALA A 168 14.32 11.48 -11.29
C ALA A 168 14.48 10.63 -10.01
N VAL A 169 15.65 10.02 -9.87
CA VAL A 169 16.12 9.45 -8.61
C VAL A 169 17.14 10.42 -8.01
N ASN A 170 16.88 10.92 -6.81
CA ASN A 170 17.79 11.83 -6.10
C ASN A 170 18.61 11.01 -5.11
N ALA A 171 19.85 10.72 -5.47
CA ALA A 171 20.77 10.01 -4.60
C ALA A 171 21.38 10.93 -3.53
N GLY A 172 21.81 10.34 -2.40
CA GLY A 172 22.56 11.03 -1.36
C GLY A 172 21.76 12.04 -0.53
N VAL A 173 20.45 12.02 -0.59
CA VAL A 173 19.57 12.85 0.27
C VAL A 173 19.75 12.42 1.73
N VAL A 174 20.12 13.38 2.59
CA VAL A 174 20.35 13.16 4.03
C VAL A 174 19.17 13.66 4.86
N ASP A 175 18.61 14.81 4.49
CA ASP A 175 17.46 15.42 5.17
C ASP A 175 16.37 15.79 4.15
N PRO A 176 15.45 14.86 3.86
CA PRO A 176 14.39 15.09 2.88
C PRO A 176 13.45 16.27 3.22
N ASP A 177 13.37 16.67 4.49
CA ASP A 177 12.56 17.79 4.92
C ASP A 177 13.21 19.15 4.68
N ALA A 178 14.54 19.19 4.60
CA ALA A 178 15.31 20.41 4.38
C ALA A 178 15.88 20.52 2.95
N GLU A 179 15.97 19.43 2.22
CA GLU A 179 16.52 19.38 0.86
C GLU A 179 15.43 19.47 -0.21
N THR A 180 15.84 19.84 -1.42
CA THR A 180 15.00 19.83 -2.62
C THR A 180 15.58 18.88 -3.64
N GLY A 181 14.70 18.21 -4.39
CA GLY A 181 15.07 17.30 -5.45
C GLY A 181 15.55 18.01 -6.73
N ASN A 182 15.73 17.23 -7.78
CA ASN A 182 16.08 17.72 -9.11
C ASN A 182 14.98 18.62 -9.64
N ALA A 183 15.33 19.86 -9.99
CA ALA A 183 14.40 20.88 -10.40
C ALA A 183 13.55 20.46 -11.63
N GLY A 184 12.25 20.52 -11.50
CA GLY A 184 11.29 20.15 -12.54
C GLY A 184 11.01 18.67 -12.68
N TYR A 185 11.40 17.83 -11.71
CA TYR A 185 11.17 16.38 -11.72
C TYR A 185 10.41 15.91 -10.48
N TYR A 186 9.58 14.90 -10.64
CA TYR A 186 9.07 14.11 -9.51
C TYR A 186 10.17 13.14 -9.04
N ASP A 187 10.33 13.05 -7.75
CA ASP A 187 11.26 12.09 -7.15
C ASP A 187 10.60 10.73 -7.00
N VAL A 188 11.24 9.68 -7.55
CA VAL A 188 10.68 8.33 -7.53
C VAL A 188 10.42 7.84 -6.11
N GLN A 189 11.37 8.00 -5.19
CA GLN A 189 11.19 7.56 -3.82
C GLN A 189 10.11 8.36 -3.09
N ASN A 190 10.04 9.68 -3.31
CA ASN A 190 9.03 10.53 -2.68
C ASN A 190 7.60 10.10 -3.04
N ILE A 191 7.34 9.92 -4.34
CA ILE A 191 6.02 9.50 -4.80
C ILE A 191 5.75 8.04 -4.40
N MET A 192 6.71 7.13 -4.61
CA MET A 192 6.49 5.72 -4.29
C MET A 192 6.31 5.48 -2.77
N THR A 193 6.94 6.27 -1.89
CA THR A 193 6.67 6.15 -0.45
C THR A 193 5.20 6.48 -0.13
N HIS A 194 4.62 7.47 -0.80
CA HIS A 194 3.18 7.76 -0.68
C HIS A 194 2.34 6.59 -1.22
N GLU A 195 2.62 6.10 -2.42
CA GLU A 195 1.89 4.99 -3.03
C GLU A 195 1.99 3.71 -2.17
N ALA A 196 3.15 3.43 -1.57
CA ALA A 196 3.32 2.30 -0.67
C ALA A 196 2.42 2.38 0.59
N GLY A 197 2.05 3.59 1.02
CA GLY A 197 1.02 3.77 2.05
C GLY A 197 -0.36 3.29 1.61
N HIS A 198 -0.69 3.38 0.33
CA HIS A 198 -1.93 2.81 -0.23
C HIS A 198 -1.91 1.29 -0.28
N TRP A 199 -0.73 0.67 -0.41
CA TRP A 199 -0.55 -0.79 -0.26
C TRP A 199 -0.95 -1.28 1.13
N LEU A 200 -0.91 -0.39 2.13
CA LEU A 200 -1.37 -0.60 3.50
C LEU A 200 -2.82 -0.13 3.71
N MET A 201 -3.50 0.31 2.64
CA MET A 201 -4.84 0.90 2.68
C MET A 201 -4.96 2.18 3.54
N LEU A 202 -3.85 2.87 3.75
CA LEU A 202 -3.90 4.25 4.22
C LEU A 202 -4.43 5.14 3.10
N GLY A 203 -5.38 5.99 3.40
CA GLY A 203 -6.01 6.88 2.43
C GLY A 203 -5.42 8.28 2.48
N ASP A 204 -5.57 8.99 1.36
CA ASP A 204 -5.16 10.38 1.19
C ASP A 204 -5.71 11.33 2.25
N LEU A 205 -4.88 12.25 2.67
CA LEU A 205 -5.20 13.37 3.53
C LEU A 205 -5.11 14.67 2.74
N TYR A 206 -6.13 15.52 2.84
CA TYR A 206 -6.20 16.78 2.09
C TYR A 206 -6.32 18.01 2.99
N GLN A 207 -6.25 17.82 4.31
CA GLN A 207 -6.31 18.92 5.27
C GLN A 207 -4.99 19.68 5.26
N TRP A 208 -5.10 21.02 5.37
CA TRP A 208 -3.96 21.93 5.40
C TRP A 208 -2.85 21.47 6.39
N ASP A 209 -3.24 21.09 7.59
CA ASP A 209 -2.33 20.72 8.67
C ASP A 209 -1.66 19.35 8.48
N THR A 210 -2.05 18.59 7.43
CA THR A 210 -1.45 17.29 7.10
C THR A 210 -0.41 17.34 5.98
N GLN A 211 -0.10 18.52 5.44
CA GLN A 211 0.80 18.67 4.29
C GLN A 211 2.22 18.12 4.49
N LYS A 212 2.63 17.91 5.73
CA LYS A 212 3.93 17.31 6.04
C LYS A 212 3.88 15.81 6.31
N LEU A 213 2.73 15.18 6.15
CA LEU A 213 2.61 13.73 6.22
C LEU A 213 2.86 13.11 4.85
N THR A 214 3.40 11.91 4.82
CA THR A 214 3.61 11.13 3.60
C THR A 214 2.29 10.91 2.88
N MET A 215 1.20 10.63 3.61
CA MET A 215 -0.13 10.40 3.03
C MET A 215 -0.88 11.69 2.67
N TYR A 216 -0.21 12.86 2.58
CA TYR A 216 -0.83 14.04 1.97
C TYR A 216 -1.05 13.82 0.47
N GLY A 217 -2.30 13.91 0.01
CA GLY A 217 -2.77 13.41 -1.29
C GLY A 217 -2.36 14.22 -2.52
N TYR A 218 -1.47 15.20 -2.39
CA TYR A 218 -0.90 15.92 -3.54
C TYR A 218 0.62 15.82 -3.55
N GLY A 219 1.19 15.58 -4.75
CA GLY A 219 2.64 15.58 -4.98
C GLY A 219 3.11 16.88 -5.66
N ALA A 220 4.37 17.24 -5.47
CA ALA A 220 4.98 18.36 -6.14
C ALA A 220 6.28 17.97 -6.85
N LEU A 221 6.63 18.70 -7.91
CA LEU A 221 7.97 18.65 -8.48
C LEU A 221 8.96 19.09 -7.40
N ASP A 222 10.20 18.59 -7.47
CA ASP A 222 11.29 18.92 -6.55
C ASP A 222 11.06 18.49 -5.08
N GLU A 223 9.92 17.84 -4.77
CA GLU A 223 9.58 17.39 -3.42
C GLU A 223 10.34 16.11 -3.04
N LEU A 224 10.94 16.10 -1.84
CA LEU A 224 11.59 14.91 -1.25
C LEU A 224 10.96 14.48 0.07
N ARG A 225 10.14 15.33 0.68
CA ARG A 225 9.66 15.21 2.06
C ARG A 225 8.89 13.93 2.35
N LYS A 226 8.12 13.40 1.38
CA LYS A 226 7.35 12.16 1.56
C LYS A 226 8.21 10.90 1.71
N ARG A 227 9.54 11.02 1.52
CA ARG A 227 10.49 9.92 1.80
C ARG A 227 10.52 9.52 3.27
N THR A 228 10.10 10.44 4.18
CA THR A 228 10.08 10.23 5.63
C THR A 228 8.66 10.24 6.16
N LEU A 229 8.32 9.22 6.98
CA LEU A 229 6.98 9.09 7.55
C LEU A 229 6.78 10.05 8.72
N GLY A 230 5.72 10.85 8.67
CA GLY A 230 5.28 11.65 9.79
C GLY A 230 4.56 10.85 10.89
N ALA A 231 4.19 11.49 11.97
CA ALA A 231 3.56 10.84 13.12
C ALA A 231 2.22 10.18 12.78
N GLY A 232 1.41 10.79 11.92
CA GLY A 232 0.14 10.23 11.48
C GLY A 232 0.30 8.97 10.63
N ASP A 233 1.30 8.96 9.74
CA ASP A 233 1.62 7.82 8.90
C ASP A 233 2.03 6.62 9.77
N LYS A 234 2.93 6.84 10.76
CA LYS A 234 3.38 5.83 11.72
C LYS A 234 2.24 5.31 12.60
N LEU A 235 1.36 6.18 13.08
CA LEU A 235 0.18 5.76 13.84
C LEU A 235 -0.80 4.96 12.98
N GLY A 236 -0.92 5.30 11.71
CA GLY A 236 -1.75 4.57 10.77
C GLY A 236 -1.30 3.12 10.62
N ILE A 237 -0.01 2.88 10.35
CA ILE A 237 0.52 1.53 10.20
C ILE A 237 0.49 0.75 11.52
N ASP A 238 0.88 1.34 12.65
CA ASP A 238 0.82 0.73 13.99
C ASP A 238 -0.61 0.30 14.39
N ARG A 239 -1.62 0.98 13.83
CA ARG A 239 -3.04 0.63 14.05
C ARG A 239 -3.50 -0.56 13.23
N ILE A 240 -2.87 -0.83 12.09
CA ILE A 240 -3.28 -1.84 11.13
C ILE A 240 -2.54 -3.17 11.37
N TYR A 241 -1.24 -3.08 11.66
CA TYR A 241 -0.34 -4.23 11.80
C TYR A 241 0.42 -4.25 13.15
#